data_e2fefb0c4ec3b89d262a827dd2751de7
#
_entry.id   e2fefb0c4ec3b89d262a827dd2751de7
#
_cell.length_a   1.000
_cell.length_b   1.000
_cell.length_c   1.000
_cell.angle_alpha   90.00
_cell.angle_beta   90.00
_cell.angle_gamma   90.00
#
_symmetry.space_group_name_H-M   'P 1'
#
loop_
_entity.id
_entity.type
_entity.pdbx_description
1 polymer ?
#
loop_
_entity_poly.entity_id
_entity_poly.type
_entity_poly.pdbx_seq_one_letter_code
_entity_poly.pdbx_strand_id
1 'polypeptide(L)'
;MKKHLNDQLYDVISASIQEKRIEEGTLLLEGNLSELFSISRSPVRQALNRLCDDGLISTFEGRGYLVGTQPEGVIRKKLQLDVFASLPKELLPKKTETWQRVYNNIERELLYHSLFGSHRINELELSKYYGISRTISSQVLTRLQLNGLLERDERSRWQLLEWHEQRLNNLYEIRRRLEPYVLMRAAEHIPVTKIQLFIRRLSQAIAQYPNMESRQFDDLESDLHIRTLGYCPNREMLQLLQRTHSLLLSGKHILLDKTHFPEEEPFFQEHLEIFKHLESKQPKKAAESLEEHLCIAERKVSQRLAVFKENNLIADVPYLE
;
A
#
# COMPACT_ATOMS: atom_id res chain seq x y z
N MET A 1 15.13 27.59 -13.56
CA MET A 1 13.67 27.54 -13.35
C MET A 1 13.21 26.09 -13.61
N LYS A 2 12.46 25.47 -12.67
CA LYS A 2 11.84 24.17 -12.95
C LYS A 2 10.74 24.37 -13.99
N LYS A 3 10.82 23.68 -15.14
CA LYS A 3 9.73 23.66 -16.13
C LYS A 3 8.46 23.10 -15.49
N HIS A 4 7.29 23.68 -15.80
CA HIS A 4 6.01 23.14 -15.36
C HIS A 4 5.75 21.75 -15.95
N LEU A 5 4.92 20.95 -15.31
CA LEU A 5 4.67 19.55 -15.70
C LEU A 5 4.02 19.43 -17.10
N ASN A 6 3.15 20.39 -17.45
CA ASN A 6 2.56 20.51 -18.78
C ASN A 6 3.61 20.79 -19.88
N ASP A 7 4.62 21.64 -19.59
CA ASP A 7 5.68 21.95 -20.54
C ASP A 7 6.59 20.73 -20.77
N GLN A 8 6.91 20.00 -19.70
CA GLN A 8 7.70 18.78 -19.82
C GLN A 8 6.96 17.70 -20.63
N LEU A 9 5.67 17.58 -20.42
CA LEU A 9 4.83 16.61 -21.15
C LEU A 9 4.71 16.99 -22.62
N TYR A 10 4.53 18.28 -22.92
CA TYR A 10 4.56 18.83 -24.27
C TYR A 10 5.88 18.49 -24.97
N ASP A 11 7.03 18.79 -24.35
CA ASP A 11 8.35 18.54 -24.92
C ASP A 11 8.56 17.05 -25.25
N VAL A 12 8.17 16.16 -24.34
CA VAL A 12 8.31 14.69 -24.52
C VAL A 12 7.44 14.17 -25.64
N ILE A 13 6.16 14.54 -25.69
CA ILE A 13 5.25 14.09 -26.75
C ILE A 13 5.66 14.67 -28.10
N SER A 14 5.98 15.97 -28.15
CA SER A 14 6.44 16.65 -29.37
C SER A 14 7.69 15.98 -29.94
N ALA A 15 8.72 15.75 -29.11
CA ALA A 15 9.93 15.06 -29.54
C ALA A 15 9.63 13.64 -30.07
N SER A 16 8.75 12.89 -29.38
CA SER A 16 8.41 11.51 -29.79
C SER A 16 7.63 11.46 -31.10
N ILE A 17 6.82 12.47 -31.40
CA ILE A 17 6.16 12.62 -32.71
C ILE A 17 7.19 12.98 -33.77
N GLN A 18 8.07 13.95 -33.53
CA GLN A 18 9.10 14.39 -34.50
C GLN A 18 10.13 13.28 -34.81
N GLU A 19 10.49 12.45 -33.82
CA GLU A 19 11.35 11.28 -33.98
C GLU A 19 10.62 10.07 -34.60
N LYS A 20 9.35 10.22 -34.98
CA LYS A 20 8.47 9.15 -35.52
C LYS A 20 8.33 7.92 -34.62
N ARG A 21 8.51 8.07 -33.33
CA ARG A 21 8.26 7.01 -32.33
C ARG A 21 6.76 6.81 -32.09
N ILE A 22 5.99 7.89 -32.21
CA ILE A 22 4.52 7.85 -32.23
C ILE A 22 4.10 8.05 -33.68
N GLU A 23 3.46 7.03 -34.24
CA GLU A 23 3.03 6.98 -35.62
C GLU A 23 1.89 7.98 -35.88
N GLU A 24 1.86 8.59 -37.07
CA GLU A 24 0.79 9.43 -37.54
C GLU A 24 -0.56 8.64 -37.51
N GLY A 25 -1.65 9.28 -37.09
CA GLY A 25 -2.95 8.62 -36.89
C GLY A 25 -3.09 7.94 -35.52
N THR A 26 -2.07 7.92 -34.67
CA THR A 26 -2.19 7.38 -33.31
C THR A 26 -3.16 8.21 -32.49
N LEU A 27 -4.17 7.56 -31.86
CA LEU A 27 -5.16 8.21 -31.00
C LEU A 27 -4.59 8.44 -29.59
N LEU A 28 -4.43 9.72 -29.23
CA LEU A 28 -4.01 10.17 -27.91
C LEU A 28 -5.23 10.47 -27.05
N LEU A 29 -5.42 9.75 -25.95
CA LEU A 29 -6.49 9.96 -24.99
C LEU A 29 -5.96 10.58 -23.71
N GLU A 30 -6.56 11.67 -23.23
CA GLU A 30 -6.19 12.32 -21.96
C GLU A 30 -6.12 11.32 -20.80
N GLY A 31 -7.08 10.40 -20.71
CA GLY A 31 -7.15 9.38 -19.67
C GLY A 31 -5.96 8.40 -19.71
N ASN A 32 -5.61 7.94 -20.91
CA ASN A 32 -4.52 6.99 -21.09
C ASN A 32 -3.15 7.64 -20.77
N LEU A 33 -2.93 8.87 -21.21
CA LEU A 33 -1.70 9.62 -20.91
C LEU A 33 -1.61 10.00 -19.44
N SER A 34 -2.73 10.42 -18.84
CA SER A 34 -2.82 10.67 -17.40
C SER A 34 -2.47 9.43 -16.58
N GLU A 35 -2.95 8.27 -17.00
CA GLU A 35 -2.63 6.99 -16.40
C GLU A 35 -1.16 6.61 -16.63
N LEU A 36 -0.67 6.73 -17.85
CA LEU A 36 0.69 6.35 -18.25
C LEU A 36 1.76 7.14 -17.51
N PHE A 37 1.61 8.47 -17.43
CA PHE A 37 2.55 9.37 -16.75
C PHE A 37 2.25 9.58 -15.26
N SER A 38 1.15 9.01 -14.77
CA SER A 38 0.71 9.13 -13.37
C SER A 38 0.56 10.58 -12.88
N ILE A 39 -0.02 11.41 -13.73
CA ILE A 39 -0.33 12.83 -13.48
C ILE A 39 -1.83 13.09 -13.62
N SER A 40 -2.32 14.21 -13.08
CA SER A 40 -3.72 14.59 -13.25
C SER A 40 -4.04 14.93 -14.72
N ARG A 41 -5.33 14.90 -15.09
CA ARG A 41 -5.76 15.19 -16.48
C ARG A 41 -5.52 16.65 -16.91
N SER A 42 -5.48 17.59 -15.96
CA SER A 42 -5.33 19.02 -16.28
C SER A 42 -4.01 19.34 -17.01
N PRO A 43 -2.81 18.99 -16.52
CA PRO A 43 -1.57 19.20 -17.26
C PRO A 43 -1.50 18.41 -18.57
N VAL A 44 -2.12 17.22 -18.66
CA VAL A 44 -2.20 16.44 -19.91
C VAL A 44 -3.01 17.22 -20.95
N ARG A 45 -4.19 17.70 -20.57
CA ARG A 45 -5.05 18.50 -21.46
C ARG A 45 -4.35 19.76 -21.95
N GLN A 46 -3.65 20.47 -21.05
CA GLN A 46 -2.89 21.67 -21.41
C GLN A 46 -1.79 21.35 -22.42
N ALA A 47 -1.05 20.25 -22.22
CA ALA A 47 -0.01 19.82 -23.16
C ALA A 47 -0.61 19.41 -24.53
N LEU A 48 -1.72 18.66 -24.53
CA LEU A 48 -2.39 18.24 -25.77
C LEU A 48 -2.99 19.42 -26.54
N ASN A 49 -3.61 20.39 -25.84
CA ASN A 49 -4.12 21.59 -26.49
C ASN A 49 -2.97 22.37 -27.18
N ARG A 50 -1.85 22.52 -26.50
CA ARG A 50 -0.69 23.20 -27.06
C ARG A 50 -0.10 22.45 -28.27
N LEU A 51 -0.02 21.11 -28.21
CA LEU A 51 0.40 20.30 -29.36
C LEU A 51 -0.57 20.45 -30.55
N CYS A 52 -1.86 20.62 -30.27
CA CYS A 52 -2.88 20.87 -31.28
C CYS A 52 -2.74 22.28 -31.90
N ASP A 53 -2.49 23.31 -31.06
CA ASP A 53 -2.25 24.69 -31.51
C ASP A 53 -0.99 24.78 -32.39
N ASP A 54 0.03 23.98 -32.08
CA ASP A 54 1.27 23.88 -32.84
C ASP A 54 1.17 22.94 -34.09
N GLY A 55 -0.02 22.38 -34.36
CA GLY A 55 -0.29 21.55 -35.52
C GLY A 55 0.39 20.16 -35.52
N LEU A 56 0.87 19.68 -34.38
CA LEU A 56 1.46 18.36 -34.26
C LEU A 56 0.42 17.25 -34.10
N ILE A 57 -0.75 17.60 -33.61
CA ILE A 57 -1.91 16.72 -33.45
C ILE A 57 -3.18 17.47 -33.86
N SER A 58 -4.25 16.74 -34.16
CA SER A 58 -5.56 17.28 -34.51
C SER A 58 -6.64 16.73 -33.59
N THR A 59 -7.74 17.44 -33.41
CA THR A 59 -8.89 16.97 -32.66
C THR A 59 -9.56 15.78 -33.36
N PHE A 60 -9.92 14.75 -32.61
CA PHE A 60 -10.62 13.58 -33.13
C PHE A 60 -12.14 13.73 -32.93
N GLU A 61 -12.94 13.43 -33.95
CA GLU A 61 -14.41 13.36 -33.81
C GLU A 61 -14.79 12.27 -32.82
N GLY A 62 -15.01 12.65 -31.58
CA GLY A 62 -15.25 11.80 -30.43
C GLY A 62 -14.46 12.28 -29.21
N ARG A 63 -13.60 11.43 -28.62
CA ARG A 63 -12.75 11.80 -27.49
C ARG A 63 -11.29 11.60 -27.83
N GLY A 64 -10.46 12.66 -27.70
CA GLY A 64 -9.02 12.59 -27.85
C GLY A 64 -8.48 13.38 -29.02
N TYR A 65 -7.23 13.10 -29.36
CA TYR A 65 -6.48 13.78 -30.40
C TYR A 65 -5.77 12.75 -31.28
N LEU A 66 -5.62 13.04 -32.57
CA LEU A 66 -4.86 12.22 -33.52
C LEU A 66 -3.51 12.85 -33.78
N VAL A 67 -2.46 12.06 -33.81
CA VAL A 67 -1.13 12.52 -34.23
C VAL A 67 -1.16 12.85 -35.73
N GLY A 68 -0.69 14.05 -36.07
CA GLY A 68 -0.79 14.61 -37.42
C GLY A 68 -2.03 15.47 -37.63
N THR A 69 -2.03 16.21 -38.75
CA THR A 69 -3.12 17.15 -39.09
C THR A 69 -4.21 16.53 -39.94
N GLN A 70 -3.88 15.55 -40.77
CA GLN A 70 -4.80 14.84 -41.66
C GLN A 70 -4.38 13.36 -41.85
N PRO A 71 -4.44 12.54 -40.77
CA PRO A 71 -4.01 11.15 -40.86
C PRO A 71 -4.99 10.33 -41.73
N GLU A 72 -4.46 9.45 -42.57
CA GLU A 72 -5.23 8.56 -43.45
C GLU A 72 -6.01 7.47 -42.68
N GLY A 73 -5.75 7.30 -41.36
CA GLY A 73 -6.38 6.27 -40.53
C GLY A 73 -6.23 6.52 -39.03
N VAL A 74 -6.97 5.76 -38.23
CA VAL A 74 -6.94 5.86 -36.76
C VAL A 74 -6.31 4.63 -36.15
N ILE A 75 -5.14 4.81 -35.51
CA ILE A 75 -4.41 3.77 -34.79
C ILE A 75 -4.82 3.79 -33.32
N ARG A 76 -5.57 2.80 -32.89
CA ARG A 76 -6.02 2.63 -31.50
C ARG A 76 -5.07 1.71 -30.72
N LYS A 77 -3.85 2.21 -30.44
CA LYS A 77 -2.83 1.47 -29.69
C LYS A 77 -2.65 2.09 -28.29
N LYS A 78 -2.59 1.26 -27.25
CA LYS A 78 -2.20 1.75 -25.92
C LYS A 78 -0.72 2.02 -25.92
N LEU A 79 -0.33 3.30 -25.78
CA LEU A 79 1.06 3.71 -25.72
C LEU A 79 1.74 3.18 -24.46
N GLN A 80 3.02 2.86 -24.57
CA GLN A 80 3.90 2.47 -23.46
C GLN A 80 5.00 3.52 -23.29
N LEU A 81 5.69 3.50 -22.15
CA LEU A 81 6.69 4.53 -21.82
C LEU A 81 7.93 4.48 -22.73
N ASP A 82 8.25 3.33 -23.29
CA ASP A 82 9.37 3.10 -24.21
C ASP A 82 9.23 3.82 -25.54
N VAL A 83 8.00 4.21 -25.91
CA VAL A 83 7.71 4.98 -27.11
C VAL A 83 8.17 6.43 -26.98
N PHE A 84 8.30 6.96 -25.75
CA PHE A 84 8.63 8.37 -25.53
C PHE A 84 10.15 8.60 -25.48
N ALA A 85 10.59 9.61 -26.23
CA ALA A 85 11.99 10.03 -26.24
C ALA A 85 12.36 10.69 -24.92
N SER A 86 13.52 10.34 -24.34
CA SER A 86 14.18 11.03 -23.23
C SER A 86 13.23 11.52 -22.11
N LEU A 87 12.60 10.61 -21.38
CA LEU A 87 11.68 10.94 -20.30
C LEU A 87 12.42 11.66 -19.16
N PRO A 88 12.07 12.91 -18.81
CA PRO A 88 12.54 13.54 -17.60
C PRO A 88 12.17 12.72 -16.36
N LYS A 89 13.04 12.74 -15.33
CA LYS A 89 12.80 11.99 -14.09
C LYS A 89 11.46 12.33 -13.44
N GLU A 90 10.97 13.56 -13.65
CA GLU A 90 9.70 14.06 -13.16
C GLU A 90 8.47 13.43 -13.84
N LEU A 91 8.63 12.99 -15.10
CA LEU A 91 7.59 12.29 -15.87
C LEU A 91 7.71 10.77 -15.82
N LEU A 92 8.78 10.23 -15.25
CA LEU A 92 8.82 8.79 -14.95
C LEU A 92 7.71 8.47 -13.93
N PRO A 93 6.93 7.41 -14.16
CA PRO A 93 5.85 7.06 -13.23
C PRO A 93 6.42 6.75 -11.85
N LYS A 94 6.31 7.73 -10.97
CA LYS A 94 6.50 7.55 -9.52
C LYS A 94 5.26 6.92 -8.87
N LYS A 95 4.40 6.30 -9.68
CA LYS A 95 3.05 5.89 -9.30
C LYS A 95 3.03 4.95 -8.10
N THR A 96 3.90 3.98 -8.07
CA THR A 96 3.99 3.02 -6.99
C THR A 96 4.55 3.66 -5.71
N GLU A 97 5.62 4.45 -5.84
CA GLU A 97 6.25 5.10 -4.67
C GLU A 97 5.37 6.22 -4.09
N THR A 98 4.77 7.06 -4.95
CA THR A 98 3.94 8.18 -4.48
C THR A 98 2.64 7.68 -3.87
N TRP A 99 1.93 6.73 -4.52
CA TRP A 99 0.71 6.15 -3.98
C TRP A 99 1.00 5.37 -2.70
N GLN A 100 2.03 4.54 -2.70
CA GLN A 100 2.42 3.75 -1.53
C GLN A 100 2.82 4.64 -0.36
N ARG A 101 3.56 5.72 -0.60
CA ARG A 101 3.93 6.69 0.43
C ARG A 101 2.70 7.40 1.00
N VAL A 102 1.79 7.85 0.13
CA VAL A 102 0.53 8.50 0.55
C VAL A 102 -0.33 7.51 1.35
N TYR A 103 -0.49 6.28 0.85
CA TYR A 103 -1.21 5.22 1.52
C TYR A 103 -0.62 4.96 2.92
N ASN A 104 0.69 4.74 3.02
CA ASN A 104 1.37 4.46 4.29
C ASN A 104 1.24 5.63 5.29
N ASN A 105 1.31 6.88 4.82
CA ASN A 105 1.14 8.04 5.68
C ASN A 105 -0.29 8.13 6.23
N ILE A 106 -1.31 7.97 5.37
CA ILE A 106 -2.72 7.98 5.78
C ILE A 106 -3.02 6.80 6.70
N GLU A 107 -2.56 5.60 6.36
CA GLU A 107 -2.74 4.39 7.19
C GLU A 107 -2.16 4.61 8.58
N ARG A 108 -0.91 5.07 8.67
CA ARG A 108 -0.22 5.32 9.95
C ARG A 108 -0.95 6.36 10.80
N GLU A 109 -1.39 7.46 10.21
CA GLU A 109 -2.07 8.52 10.93
C GLU A 109 -3.46 8.08 11.40
N LEU A 110 -4.24 7.42 10.54
CA LEU A 110 -5.54 6.87 10.92
C LEU A 110 -5.41 5.76 11.96
N LEU A 111 -4.40 4.89 11.87
CA LEU A 111 -4.11 3.91 12.92
C LEU A 111 -3.83 4.60 14.26
N TYR A 112 -3.03 5.66 14.26
CA TYR A 112 -2.75 6.42 15.47
C TYR A 112 -4.04 7.00 16.08
N HIS A 113 -4.88 7.63 15.28
CA HIS A 113 -6.17 8.18 15.74
C HIS A 113 -7.14 7.09 16.23
N SER A 114 -7.13 5.91 15.60
CA SER A 114 -7.98 4.79 16.01
C SER A 114 -7.66 4.25 17.41
N LEU A 115 -6.47 4.52 17.93
CA LEU A 115 -6.11 4.16 19.30
C LEU A 115 -6.87 4.99 20.36
N PHE A 116 -7.35 6.19 20.01
CA PHE A 116 -7.98 7.13 20.92
C PHE A 116 -9.50 7.23 20.75
N GLY A 117 -10.05 6.68 19.70
CA GLY A 117 -11.49 6.70 19.48
C GLY A 117 -11.92 6.33 18.07
N SER A 118 -13.23 6.34 17.90
CA SER A 118 -13.89 6.16 16.62
C SER A 118 -14.24 7.53 16.04
N HIS A 119 -13.87 7.78 14.79
CA HIS A 119 -14.04 9.07 14.13
C HIS A 119 -14.68 8.91 12.77
N ARG A 120 -15.49 9.88 12.38
CA ARG A 120 -15.96 9.99 11.01
C ARG A 120 -14.88 10.63 10.14
N ILE A 121 -14.70 10.15 8.90
CA ILE A 121 -13.72 10.70 7.97
C ILE A 121 -14.42 11.52 6.89
N ASN A 122 -14.04 12.79 6.80
CA ASN A 122 -14.41 13.68 5.71
C ASN A 122 -13.44 13.50 4.54
N GLU A 123 -13.85 12.75 3.51
CA GLU A 123 -13.01 12.41 2.36
C GLU A 123 -12.52 13.65 1.57
N LEU A 124 -13.32 14.72 1.54
CA LEU A 124 -12.95 15.95 0.85
C LEU A 124 -11.81 16.67 1.61
N GLU A 125 -11.94 16.80 2.91
CA GLU A 125 -10.91 17.43 3.75
C GLU A 125 -9.63 16.57 3.80
N LEU A 126 -9.75 15.23 3.82
CA LEU A 126 -8.62 14.31 3.68
C LEU A 126 -7.86 14.55 2.36
N SER A 127 -8.60 14.69 1.26
CA SER A 127 -8.00 14.96 -0.06
C SER A 127 -7.22 16.26 -0.07
N LYS A 128 -7.77 17.32 0.54
CA LYS A 128 -7.13 18.64 0.65
C LYS A 128 -5.87 18.57 1.54
N TYR A 129 -5.99 17.94 2.71
CA TYR A 129 -4.92 17.84 3.69
C TYR A 129 -3.67 17.15 3.11
N TYR A 130 -3.86 16.04 2.38
CA TYR A 130 -2.76 15.31 1.74
C TYR A 130 -2.40 15.81 0.32
N GLY A 131 -3.10 16.80 -0.22
CA GLY A 131 -2.87 17.32 -1.57
C GLY A 131 -3.08 16.27 -2.67
N ILE A 132 -4.05 15.37 -2.50
CA ILE A 132 -4.34 14.28 -3.43
C ILE A 132 -5.70 14.44 -4.10
N SER A 133 -5.92 13.73 -5.23
CA SER A 133 -7.22 13.74 -5.89
C SER A 133 -8.25 12.91 -5.08
N ARG A 134 -9.54 13.24 -5.24
CA ARG A 134 -10.65 12.48 -4.64
C ARG A 134 -10.62 11.00 -5.05
N THR A 135 -10.20 10.69 -6.27
CA THR A 135 -10.05 9.32 -6.74
C THR A 135 -8.98 8.57 -5.94
N ILE A 136 -7.85 9.22 -5.63
CA ILE A 136 -6.79 8.62 -4.82
C ILE A 136 -7.27 8.44 -3.38
N SER A 137 -7.90 9.44 -2.76
CA SER A 137 -8.41 9.31 -1.39
C SER A 137 -9.44 8.18 -1.29
N SER A 138 -10.39 8.09 -2.23
CA SER A 138 -11.38 7.01 -2.26
C SER A 138 -10.72 5.62 -2.39
N GLN A 139 -9.70 5.48 -3.24
CA GLN A 139 -8.95 4.23 -3.37
C GLN A 139 -8.22 3.86 -2.07
N VAL A 140 -7.59 4.84 -1.41
CA VAL A 140 -6.92 4.63 -0.12
C VAL A 140 -7.92 4.19 0.94
N LEU A 141 -9.01 4.91 1.12
CA LEU A 141 -10.04 4.60 2.12
C LEU A 141 -10.69 3.23 1.85
N THR A 142 -10.96 2.90 0.59
CA THR A 142 -11.46 1.56 0.22
C THR A 142 -10.45 0.46 0.59
N ARG A 143 -9.16 0.69 0.37
CA ARG A 143 -8.12 -0.27 0.75
C ARG A 143 -8.03 -0.44 2.27
N LEU A 144 -8.15 0.66 3.03
CA LEU A 144 -8.17 0.62 4.50
C LEU A 144 -9.42 -0.07 5.05
N GLN A 145 -10.56 0.05 4.35
CA GLN A 145 -11.77 -0.72 4.67
C GLN A 145 -11.56 -2.22 4.48
N LEU A 146 -10.97 -2.63 3.35
CA LEU A 146 -10.65 -4.05 3.11
C LEU A 146 -9.71 -4.62 4.19
N ASN A 147 -8.81 -3.78 4.69
CA ASN A 147 -7.90 -4.13 5.77
C ASN A 147 -8.54 -4.04 7.18
N GLY A 148 -9.79 -3.65 7.28
CA GLY A 148 -10.54 -3.60 8.54
C GLY A 148 -10.22 -2.40 9.44
N LEU A 149 -9.58 -1.34 8.93
CA LEU A 149 -9.36 -0.11 9.69
C LEU A 149 -10.59 0.82 9.65
N LEU A 150 -11.31 0.78 8.53
CA LEU A 150 -12.50 1.59 8.29
C LEU A 150 -13.71 0.72 8.01
N GLU A 151 -14.89 1.32 8.20
CA GLU A 151 -16.15 0.79 7.69
C GLU A 151 -17.01 1.90 7.09
N ARG A 152 -18.14 1.52 6.51
CA ARG A 152 -19.19 2.46 6.11
C ARG A 152 -20.30 2.42 7.16
N ASP A 153 -20.69 3.58 7.65
CA ASP A 153 -21.88 3.69 8.52
C ASP A 153 -23.18 3.49 7.71
N GLU A 154 -24.32 3.47 8.38
CA GLU A 154 -25.66 3.32 7.78
C GLU A 154 -25.95 4.36 6.69
N ARG A 155 -25.28 5.50 6.71
CA ARG A 155 -25.40 6.58 5.70
C ARG A 155 -24.28 6.53 4.67
N SER A 156 -23.58 5.39 4.55
CA SER A 156 -22.45 5.18 3.63
C SER A 156 -21.27 6.14 3.82
N ARG A 157 -21.10 6.74 5.01
CA ARG A 157 -19.98 7.60 5.34
C ARG A 157 -18.84 6.77 5.92
N TRP A 158 -17.61 7.22 5.71
CA TRP A 158 -16.43 6.58 6.26
C TRP A 158 -16.36 6.76 7.77
N GLN A 159 -16.19 5.65 8.48
CA GLN A 159 -16.00 5.56 9.91
C GLN A 159 -14.67 4.88 10.23
N LEU A 160 -13.81 5.57 10.98
CA LEU A 160 -12.61 5.00 11.57
C LEU A 160 -13.00 4.16 12.78
N LEU A 161 -12.56 2.90 12.78
CA LEU A 161 -12.90 1.97 13.85
C LEU A 161 -11.91 2.12 15.01
N GLU A 162 -12.44 2.33 16.20
CA GLU A 162 -11.61 2.38 17.40
C GLU A 162 -10.89 1.06 17.66
N TRP A 163 -9.65 1.16 18.09
CA TRP A 163 -8.85 0.03 18.54
C TRP A 163 -8.90 -0.10 20.06
N HIS A 164 -9.99 -0.67 20.56
CA HIS A 164 -10.19 -1.00 21.97
C HIS A 164 -9.82 -2.46 22.26
N GLU A 165 -9.62 -2.79 23.55
CA GLU A 165 -9.14 -4.10 23.99
C GLU A 165 -10.01 -5.27 23.50
N GLN A 166 -11.34 -5.16 23.61
CA GLN A 166 -12.24 -6.22 23.15
C GLN A 166 -12.09 -6.52 21.64
N ARG A 167 -11.92 -5.49 20.82
CA ARG A 167 -11.71 -5.67 19.40
C ARG A 167 -10.35 -6.31 19.10
N LEU A 168 -9.31 -5.93 19.83
CA LEU A 168 -8.00 -6.55 19.74
C LEU A 168 -8.08 -8.04 20.05
N ASN A 169 -8.72 -8.40 21.15
CA ASN A 169 -8.93 -9.80 21.56
C ASN A 169 -9.70 -10.60 20.51
N ASN A 170 -10.77 -10.04 19.95
CA ASN A 170 -11.55 -10.68 18.89
C ASN A 170 -10.71 -10.93 17.63
N LEU A 171 -9.85 -9.96 17.25
CA LEU A 171 -8.96 -10.12 16.08
C LEU A 171 -7.89 -11.18 16.33
N TYR A 172 -7.31 -11.23 17.52
CA TYR A 172 -6.36 -12.30 17.88
C TYR A 172 -7.04 -13.67 17.98
N GLU A 173 -8.28 -13.75 18.46
CA GLU A 173 -9.04 -15.00 18.43
C GLU A 173 -9.21 -15.53 17.02
N ILE A 174 -9.58 -14.69 16.05
CA ILE A 174 -9.68 -15.07 14.63
C ILE A 174 -8.32 -15.56 14.13
N ARG A 175 -7.24 -14.85 14.42
CA ARG A 175 -5.89 -15.23 14.00
C ARG A 175 -5.48 -16.58 14.57
N ARG A 176 -5.65 -16.82 15.86
CA ARG A 176 -5.34 -18.10 16.52
C ARG A 176 -6.12 -19.27 15.93
N ARG A 177 -7.38 -19.04 15.54
CA ARG A 177 -8.22 -20.08 14.93
C ARG A 177 -7.84 -20.38 13.48
N LEU A 178 -7.41 -19.39 12.72
CA LEU A 178 -7.23 -19.54 11.28
C LEU A 178 -5.76 -19.66 10.86
N GLU A 179 -4.85 -18.85 11.40
CA GLU A 179 -3.46 -18.80 10.91
C GLU A 179 -2.70 -20.12 11.07
N PRO A 180 -2.79 -20.87 12.20
CA PRO A 180 -2.11 -22.16 12.32
C PRO A 180 -2.55 -23.16 11.25
N TYR A 181 -3.85 -23.25 10.98
CA TYR A 181 -4.37 -24.10 9.93
C TYR A 181 -3.95 -23.65 8.53
N VAL A 182 -4.02 -22.34 8.28
CA VAL A 182 -3.57 -21.75 7.00
C VAL A 182 -2.08 -22.01 6.79
N LEU A 183 -1.26 -21.89 7.85
CA LEU A 183 0.17 -22.19 7.79
C LEU A 183 0.47 -23.63 7.42
N MET A 184 -0.24 -24.61 8.01
CA MET A 184 -0.10 -26.02 7.63
C MET A 184 -0.39 -26.23 6.14
N ARG A 185 -1.43 -25.60 5.61
CA ARG A 185 -1.80 -25.70 4.20
C ARG A 185 -0.80 -24.96 3.28
N ALA A 186 -0.26 -23.84 3.75
CA ALA A 186 0.77 -23.07 3.04
C ALA A 186 2.10 -23.84 2.97
N ALA A 187 2.45 -24.60 4.00
CA ALA A 187 3.69 -25.35 4.10
C ALA A 187 3.89 -26.38 2.96
N GLU A 188 2.80 -26.87 2.38
CA GLU A 188 2.83 -27.80 1.24
C GLU A 188 3.24 -27.11 -0.08
N HIS A 189 3.14 -25.77 -0.15
CA HIS A 189 3.28 -25.00 -1.39
C HIS A 189 4.40 -23.97 -1.34
N ILE A 190 4.91 -23.60 -0.16
CA ILE A 190 5.98 -22.62 -0.03
C ILE A 190 7.33 -23.21 -0.49
N PRO A 191 8.06 -22.53 -1.41
CA PRO A 191 9.39 -22.96 -1.81
C PRO A 191 10.39 -22.88 -0.65
N VAL A 192 11.24 -23.90 -0.48
CA VAL A 192 12.28 -23.95 0.57
C VAL A 192 13.19 -22.71 0.50
N THR A 193 13.50 -22.24 -0.70
CA THR A 193 14.30 -21.02 -0.92
C THR A 193 13.68 -19.77 -0.30
N LYS A 194 12.34 -19.71 -0.21
CA LYS A 194 11.62 -18.60 0.45
C LYS A 194 11.73 -18.71 1.96
N ILE A 195 11.57 -19.91 2.52
CA ILE A 195 11.75 -20.17 3.96
C ILE A 195 13.16 -19.75 4.38
N GLN A 196 14.19 -20.18 3.63
CA GLN A 196 15.57 -19.83 3.89
C GLN A 196 15.86 -18.33 3.77
N LEU A 197 15.19 -17.65 2.83
CA LEU A 197 15.26 -16.19 2.73
C LEU A 197 14.71 -15.51 3.99
N PHE A 198 13.57 -15.96 4.50
CA PHE A 198 12.96 -15.39 5.71
C PHE A 198 13.80 -15.66 6.97
N ILE A 199 14.37 -16.87 7.10
CA ILE A 199 15.33 -17.18 8.17
C ILE A 199 16.53 -16.25 8.13
N ARG A 200 17.14 -16.02 6.96
CA ARG A 200 18.28 -15.10 6.82
C ARG A 200 17.91 -13.68 7.19
N ARG A 201 16.74 -13.19 6.79
CA ARG A 201 16.27 -11.84 7.13
C ARG A 201 16.09 -11.66 8.64
N LEU A 202 15.48 -12.64 9.29
CA LEU A 202 15.35 -12.65 10.77
C LEU A 202 16.71 -12.68 11.46
N SER A 203 17.63 -13.55 11.02
CA SER A 203 18.98 -13.62 11.60
C SER A 203 19.75 -12.31 11.46
N GLN A 204 19.61 -11.63 10.31
CA GLN A 204 20.20 -10.31 10.10
C GLN A 204 19.56 -9.25 11.03
N ALA A 205 18.25 -9.30 11.20
CA ALA A 205 17.52 -8.39 12.08
C ALA A 205 17.94 -8.56 13.55
N ILE A 206 18.06 -9.80 14.02
CA ILE A 206 18.55 -10.11 15.37
C ILE A 206 19.95 -9.50 15.60
N ALA A 207 20.84 -9.61 14.61
CA ALA A 207 22.19 -9.07 14.71
C ALA A 207 22.25 -7.52 14.69
N GLN A 208 21.24 -6.87 14.15
CA GLN A 208 21.14 -5.41 14.06
C GLN A 208 20.35 -4.77 15.21
N TYR A 209 19.57 -5.56 15.94
CA TYR A 209 18.73 -5.06 17.02
C TYR A 209 19.60 -4.44 18.16
N PRO A 210 19.21 -3.29 18.78
CA PRO A 210 17.95 -2.55 18.56
C PRO A 210 17.99 -1.49 17.44
N ASN A 211 19.10 -1.35 16.70
CA ASN A 211 19.33 -0.30 15.71
C ASN A 211 18.60 -0.60 14.39
N MET A 212 17.27 -0.75 14.45
CA MET A 212 16.41 -1.08 13.32
C MET A 212 15.35 -0.01 13.11
N GLU A 213 14.96 0.20 11.84
CA GLU A 213 13.81 1.02 11.51
C GLU A 213 12.50 0.22 11.74
N SER A 214 11.45 0.89 12.21
CA SER A 214 10.10 0.29 12.41
C SER A 214 9.62 -0.46 11.17
N ARG A 215 9.92 0.03 9.98
CA ARG A 215 9.57 -0.61 8.71
C ARG A 215 10.17 -2.01 8.55
N GLN A 216 11.33 -2.26 9.11
CA GLN A 216 11.96 -3.59 9.05
C GLN A 216 11.17 -4.62 9.85
N PHE A 217 10.57 -4.21 10.99
CA PHE A 217 9.65 -5.07 11.74
C PHE A 217 8.40 -5.40 10.93
N ASP A 218 7.78 -4.42 10.27
CA ASP A 218 6.61 -4.63 9.41
C ASP A 218 6.91 -5.65 8.29
N ASP A 219 8.10 -5.58 7.72
CA ASP A 219 8.53 -6.51 6.69
C ASP A 219 8.69 -7.94 7.23
N LEU A 220 9.25 -8.11 8.44
CA LEU A 220 9.43 -9.42 9.08
C LEU A 220 8.08 -10.03 9.52
N GLU A 221 7.19 -9.22 10.11
CA GLU A 221 5.80 -9.62 10.39
C GLU A 221 5.08 -10.07 9.10
N SER A 222 5.25 -9.27 8.03
CA SER A 222 4.67 -9.60 6.73
C SER A 222 5.24 -10.89 6.13
N ASP A 223 6.49 -11.23 6.39
CA ASP A 223 7.11 -12.47 5.91
C ASP A 223 6.39 -13.71 6.46
N LEU A 224 5.99 -13.71 7.73
CA LEU A 224 5.24 -14.81 8.33
C LEU A 224 3.74 -14.72 8.04
N HIS A 225 3.09 -13.64 8.47
CA HIS A 225 1.64 -13.54 8.53
C HIS A 225 0.95 -13.19 7.21
N ILE A 226 1.71 -12.74 6.19
CA ILE A 226 1.15 -12.39 4.88
C ILE A 226 1.79 -13.23 3.78
N ARG A 227 3.12 -13.14 3.61
CA ARG A 227 3.82 -13.76 2.47
C ARG A 227 3.82 -15.28 2.57
N THR A 228 4.10 -15.82 3.77
CA THR A 228 4.08 -17.28 4.00
C THR A 228 2.67 -17.83 3.96
N LEU A 229 1.73 -17.24 4.68
CA LEU A 229 0.34 -17.67 4.65
C LEU A 229 -0.27 -17.55 3.25
N GLY A 230 0.19 -16.61 2.43
CA GLY A 230 -0.24 -16.41 1.05
C GLY A 230 -0.02 -17.60 0.12
N TYR A 231 0.79 -18.60 0.50
CA TYR A 231 0.93 -19.86 -0.22
C TYR A 231 -0.23 -20.84 0.04
N CYS A 232 -1.13 -20.54 0.98
CA CYS A 232 -2.32 -21.36 1.20
C CYS A 232 -3.24 -21.28 -0.03
N PRO A 233 -3.73 -22.43 -0.55
CA PRO A 233 -4.63 -22.44 -1.70
C PRO A 233 -6.04 -21.92 -1.39
N ASN A 234 -6.44 -21.88 -0.11
CA ASN A 234 -7.76 -21.40 0.31
C ASN A 234 -7.80 -19.87 0.34
N ARG A 235 -8.25 -19.27 -0.77
CA ARG A 235 -8.36 -17.82 -0.94
C ARG A 235 -9.36 -17.15 0.01
N GLU A 236 -10.44 -17.83 0.36
CA GLU A 236 -11.46 -17.30 1.26
C GLU A 236 -10.89 -17.09 2.68
N MET A 237 -10.13 -18.06 3.19
CA MET A 237 -9.46 -17.90 4.47
C MET A 237 -8.46 -16.75 4.47
N LEU A 238 -7.70 -16.57 3.39
CA LEU A 238 -6.77 -15.46 3.25
C LEU A 238 -7.49 -14.09 3.24
N GLN A 239 -8.65 -13.99 2.62
CA GLN A 239 -9.46 -12.77 2.62
C GLN A 239 -10.00 -12.45 4.03
N LEU A 240 -10.46 -13.47 4.78
CA LEU A 240 -10.86 -13.27 6.18
C LEU A 240 -9.70 -12.76 7.04
N LEU A 241 -8.52 -13.36 6.91
CA LEU A 241 -7.32 -12.95 7.63
C LEU A 241 -6.85 -11.55 7.24
N GLN A 242 -7.06 -11.12 5.99
CA GLN A 242 -6.65 -9.79 5.54
C GLN A 242 -7.20 -8.67 6.43
N ARG A 243 -8.44 -8.80 6.93
CA ARG A 243 -9.05 -7.81 7.83
C ARG A 243 -8.37 -7.70 9.19
N THR A 244 -7.62 -8.71 9.59
CA THR A 244 -6.90 -8.72 10.88
C THR A 244 -5.46 -8.23 10.76
N HIS A 245 -4.83 -8.42 9.60
CA HIS A 245 -3.39 -8.26 9.45
C HIS A 245 -2.93 -6.81 9.58
N SER A 246 -3.55 -5.88 8.86
CA SER A 246 -3.04 -4.50 8.83
C SER A 246 -3.12 -3.81 10.18
N LEU A 247 -4.19 -4.05 10.96
CA LEU A 247 -4.34 -3.47 12.28
C LEU A 247 -3.26 -3.96 13.25
N LEU A 248 -3.00 -5.25 13.25
CA LEU A 248 -2.07 -5.85 14.20
C LEU A 248 -0.61 -5.62 13.83
N LEU A 249 -0.30 -5.60 12.54
CA LEU A 249 1.06 -5.33 12.06
C LEU A 249 1.44 -3.86 12.26
N SER A 250 0.68 -2.93 11.72
CA SER A 250 1.02 -1.51 11.78
C SER A 250 0.81 -0.91 13.18
N GLY A 251 -0.23 -1.31 13.90
CA GLY A 251 -0.48 -0.80 15.25
C GLY A 251 0.60 -1.16 16.25
N LYS A 252 1.18 -2.37 16.14
CA LYS A 252 2.29 -2.82 16.98
C LYS A 252 3.52 -1.88 16.85
N HIS A 253 3.81 -1.41 15.65
CA HIS A 253 4.97 -0.56 15.38
C HIS A 253 4.74 0.92 15.70
N ILE A 254 3.51 1.41 15.62
CA ILE A 254 3.16 2.73 16.16
C ILE A 254 3.46 2.78 17.66
N LEU A 255 3.11 1.73 18.38
CA LEU A 255 3.40 1.64 19.82
C LEU A 255 4.91 1.52 20.11
N LEU A 256 5.68 0.90 19.23
CA LEU A 256 7.14 0.80 19.36
C LEU A 256 7.87 2.10 19.06
N ASP A 257 7.45 2.86 18.04
CA ASP A 257 8.07 4.15 17.67
C ASP A 257 8.05 5.19 18.80
N LYS A 258 7.10 5.07 19.73
CA LYS A 258 6.90 5.99 20.85
C LYS A 258 7.44 5.50 22.19
N THR A 259 7.65 4.21 22.32
CA THR A 259 8.24 3.56 23.51
C THR A 259 9.63 3.06 23.17
N HIS A 260 10.56 3.11 24.12
CA HIS A 260 11.89 2.55 23.92
C HIS A 260 11.78 1.06 23.59
N PHE A 261 12.60 0.61 22.64
CA PHE A 261 12.70 -0.81 22.32
C PHE A 261 13.12 -1.58 23.60
N PRO A 262 12.45 -2.70 23.92
CA PRO A 262 12.90 -3.56 25.00
C PRO A 262 14.30 -4.10 24.70
N GLU A 263 15.09 -4.43 25.73
CA GLU A 263 16.45 -5.01 25.56
C GLU A 263 16.42 -6.30 24.72
N GLU A 264 15.37 -7.09 24.88
CA GLU A 264 15.10 -8.28 24.08
C GLU A 264 13.68 -8.21 23.48
N GLU A 265 13.56 -8.46 22.20
CA GLU A 265 12.26 -8.59 21.52
C GLU A 265 12.02 -10.08 21.17
N PRO A 266 11.16 -10.78 21.93
CA PRO A 266 10.92 -12.21 21.76
C PRO A 266 10.42 -12.60 20.38
N PHE A 267 9.72 -11.70 19.71
CA PHE A 267 9.19 -11.82 18.37
C PHE A 267 10.17 -12.45 17.37
N PHE A 268 11.46 -12.07 17.42
CA PHE A 268 12.45 -12.60 16.47
C PHE A 268 12.67 -14.09 16.64
N GLN A 269 12.79 -14.55 17.89
CA GLN A 269 13.04 -15.95 18.20
C GLN A 269 11.80 -16.79 17.92
N GLU A 270 10.62 -16.29 18.27
CA GLU A 270 9.34 -16.93 17.99
C GLU A 270 9.15 -17.17 16.48
N HIS A 271 9.38 -16.15 15.66
CA HIS A 271 9.29 -16.26 14.19
C HIS A 271 10.37 -17.19 13.62
N LEU A 272 11.60 -17.11 14.14
CA LEU A 272 12.71 -17.95 13.70
C LEU A 272 12.42 -19.44 13.95
N GLU A 273 11.84 -19.78 15.09
CA GLU A 273 11.43 -21.14 15.44
C GLU A 273 10.37 -21.67 14.48
N ILE A 274 9.35 -20.88 14.19
CA ILE A 274 8.29 -21.24 13.22
C ILE A 274 8.91 -21.58 11.86
N PHE A 275 9.79 -20.71 11.33
CA PHE A 275 10.44 -20.95 10.05
C PHE A 275 11.40 -22.15 10.07
N LYS A 276 12.10 -22.43 11.17
CA LYS A 276 12.93 -23.64 11.33
C LYS A 276 12.07 -24.92 11.30
N HIS A 277 10.91 -24.90 11.91
CA HIS A 277 9.97 -26.02 11.81
C HIS A 277 9.47 -26.23 10.37
N LEU A 278 9.20 -25.15 9.62
CA LEU A 278 8.84 -25.25 8.21
C LEU A 278 9.99 -25.80 7.36
N GLU A 279 11.22 -25.33 7.57
CA GLU A 279 12.43 -25.82 6.88
C GLU A 279 12.66 -27.31 7.14
N SER A 280 12.42 -27.74 8.38
CA SER A 280 12.52 -29.15 8.81
C SER A 280 11.33 -30.01 8.39
N LYS A 281 10.40 -29.48 7.57
CA LYS A 281 9.17 -30.16 7.13
C LYS A 281 8.28 -30.67 8.28
N GLN A 282 8.17 -29.87 9.33
CA GLN A 282 7.35 -30.14 10.51
C GLN A 282 6.18 -29.12 10.62
N PRO A 283 5.21 -29.12 9.67
CA PRO A 283 4.18 -28.08 9.59
C PRO A 283 3.26 -28.04 10.82
N LYS A 284 3.05 -29.18 11.49
CA LYS A 284 2.27 -29.24 12.74
C LYS A 284 2.95 -28.47 13.86
N LYS A 285 4.25 -28.67 14.06
CA LYS A 285 5.01 -27.91 15.07
C LYS A 285 5.09 -26.44 14.74
N ALA A 286 5.26 -26.09 13.45
CA ALA A 286 5.22 -24.69 13.03
C ALA A 286 3.87 -24.03 13.36
N ALA A 287 2.76 -24.76 13.21
CA ALA A 287 1.43 -24.27 13.55
C ALA A 287 1.23 -24.11 15.06
N GLU A 288 1.72 -25.05 15.87
CA GLU A 288 1.72 -24.99 17.33
C GLU A 288 2.52 -23.79 17.84
N SER A 289 3.76 -23.60 17.34
CA SER A 289 4.59 -22.43 17.67
C SER A 289 3.93 -21.11 17.22
N LEU A 290 3.22 -21.09 16.07
CA LEU A 290 2.49 -19.91 15.63
C LEU A 290 1.32 -19.58 16.55
N GLU A 291 0.57 -20.59 17.02
CA GLU A 291 -0.54 -20.37 17.98
C GLU A 291 -0.02 -19.79 19.29
N GLU A 292 1.10 -20.32 19.82
CA GLU A 292 1.75 -19.80 21.03
C GLU A 292 2.25 -18.37 20.82
N HIS A 293 2.94 -18.10 19.70
CA HIS A 293 3.34 -16.74 19.32
C HIS A 293 2.16 -15.76 19.33
N LEU A 294 1.03 -16.12 18.76
CA LEU A 294 -0.16 -15.27 18.73
C LEU A 294 -0.73 -15.00 20.13
N CYS A 295 -0.68 -15.99 21.05
CA CYS A 295 -1.09 -15.80 22.44
C CYS A 295 -0.16 -14.83 23.20
N ILE A 296 1.16 -14.92 22.95
CA ILE A 296 2.14 -14.01 23.55
C ILE A 296 1.96 -12.60 22.97
N ALA A 297 1.82 -12.49 21.64
CA ALA A 297 1.66 -11.22 20.94
C ALA A 297 0.39 -10.47 21.39
N GLU A 298 -0.75 -11.16 21.59
CA GLU A 298 -1.98 -10.56 22.10
C GLU A 298 -1.77 -9.86 23.43
N ARG A 299 -1.22 -10.57 24.41
CA ARG A 299 -0.95 -10.02 25.76
C ARG A 299 -0.01 -8.82 25.70
N LYS A 300 1.07 -8.93 24.93
CA LYS A 300 2.06 -7.87 24.76
C LYS A 300 1.48 -6.61 24.10
N VAL A 301 0.67 -6.77 23.05
CA VAL A 301 0.05 -5.63 22.35
C VAL A 301 -1.03 -4.98 23.21
N SER A 302 -1.84 -5.75 23.96
CA SER A 302 -2.84 -5.20 24.90
C SER A 302 -2.18 -4.35 25.99
N GLN A 303 -1.10 -4.83 26.59
CA GLN A 303 -0.35 -4.06 27.61
C GLN A 303 0.24 -2.78 27.03
N ARG A 304 0.87 -2.85 25.86
CA ARG A 304 1.46 -1.68 25.19
C ARG A 304 0.39 -0.65 24.81
N LEU A 305 -0.78 -1.11 24.36
CA LEU A 305 -1.90 -0.22 24.02
C LEU A 305 -2.39 0.58 25.25
N ALA A 306 -2.54 -0.07 26.41
CA ALA A 306 -2.94 0.60 27.65
C ALA A 306 -1.94 1.70 28.03
N VAL A 307 -0.65 1.37 28.11
CA VAL A 307 0.44 2.32 28.43
C VAL A 307 0.50 3.45 27.43
N PHE A 308 0.32 3.16 26.14
CA PHE A 308 0.35 4.16 25.09
C PHE A 308 -0.76 5.20 25.23
N LYS A 309 -2.01 4.75 25.49
CA LYS A 309 -3.17 5.64 25.69
C LYS A 309 -2.99 6.55 26.89
N GLU A 310 -2.38 6.08 27.98
CA GLU A 310 -2.12 6.87 29.17
C GLU A 310 -1.08 7.98 28.97
N ASN A 311 -0.09 7.74 28.12
CA ASN A 311 1.07 8.63 27.97
C ASN A 311 1.04 9.53 26.73
N ASN A 312 0.01 9.45 25.91
CA ASN A 312 -0.06 10.21 24.65
C ASN A 312 -1.37 10.97 24.53
N LEU A 313 -1.26 12.14 23.91
CA LEU A 313 -2.40 12.97 23.51
C LEU A 313 -2.48 12.99 21.99
N ILE A 314 -3.70 13.11 21.49
CA ILE A 314 -3.95 13.21 20.06
C ILE A 314 -4.13 14.67 19.67
N ALA A 315 -3.54 15.05 18.54
CA ALA A 315 -3.79 16.34 17.92
C ALA A 315 -4.98 16.24 16.97
N ASP A 316 -5.85 17.25 16.97
CA ASP A 316 -6.95 17.31 16.01
C ASP A 316 -6.45 17.44 14.58
N VAL A 317 -7.09 16.74 13.68
CA VAL A 317 -6.85 16.87 12.23
C VAL A 317 -8.16 17.22 11.52
N PRO A 318 -8.11 18.07 10.47
CA PRO A 318 -9.32 18.68 9.92
C PRO A 318 -10.27 17.71 9.20
N TYR A 319 -9.85 16.49 8.93
CA TYR A 319 -10.63 15.48 8.22
C TYR A 319 -11.22 14.39 9.13
N LEU A 320 -10.99 14.45 10.44
CA LEU A 320 -11.63 13.59 11.44
C LEU A 320 -12.68 14.38 12.24
N GLU A 321 -13.89 13.82 12.34
CA GLU A 321 -15.06 14.40 13.04
C GLU A 321 -15.51 13.49 14.19
#